data_e869aea7a22685321553fffc055801b9
#
_entry.id   e869aea7a22685321553fffc055801b9
#
_cell.length_a   1.000
_cell.length_b   1.000
_cell.length_c   1.000
_cell.angle_alpha   90.00
_cell.angle_beta   90.00
_cell.angle_gamma   90.00
#
_symmetry.space_group_name_H-M   'P 1'
#
loop_
_entity.id
_entity.type
_entity.pdbx_description
1 polymer ?
#
loop_
_entity_poly.entity_id
_entity_poly.type
_entity_poly.pdbx_seq_one_letter_code
_entity_poly.pdbx_strand_id
1 'polypeptide(L)'
;MKTKNISTILFILFASFLFSQTIDVMSFNIRLASVDDGENHWNIRKDKVKDLISYYEADFVGLQEAQKPQIDYLLDNNSAYGFLGRPRTDEANAEFSCIFYLKNKYKVLEQNTFWLSENPEKSGKSWDAAYPRIVTYALFENIKTKKKVWVLNTHFDHVGVIARQKSAEIILEKIKTLQKKRNVPVVLTGDFNSVESDSWMKPLFENLQEARSNSVTKPYAEKATWNGFKFNEKPSEQIDFIFSSKNNTKVLKYRTITDFYDYKYPSDHFPIVAKIKLK
;
A
#
# COMPACT_ATOMS: atom_id res chain seq x y z
N MET A 1 64.90 -13.91 -37.03
CA MET A 1 64.12 -13.01 -36.20
C MET A 1 62.71 -13.54 -36.10
N LYS A 2 62.29 -14.06 -34.91
CA LYS A 2 60.93 -14.55 -34.66
C LYS A 2 60.18 -13.44 -33.91
N THR A 3 59.19 -12.84 -34.57
CA THR A 3 58.28 -11.86 -33.99
C THR A 3 57.25 -12.61 -33.09
N LYS A 4 57.29 -12.33 -31.81
CA LYS A 4 56.26 -12.80 -30.86
C LYS A 4 55.04 -11.87 -30.92
N ASN A 5 53.91 -12.38 -31.41
CA ASN A 5 52.64 -11.70 -31.30
C ASN A 5 52.13 -11.81 -29.84
N ILE A 6 52.10 -10.68 -29.14
CA ILE A 6 51.49 -10.54 -27.84
C ILE A 6 50.00 -10.17 -28.05
N SER A 7 49.11 -11.16 -27.90
CA SER A 7 47.67 -10.91 -27.89
C SER A 7 47.29 -10.33 -26.51
N THR A 8 46.97 -9.05 -26.46
CA THR A 8 46.44 -8.41 -25.28
C THR A 8 44.96 -8.75 -25.15
N ILE A 9 44.63 -9.66 -24.25
CA ILE A 9 43.23 -9.98 -23.90
C ILE A 9 42.74 -8.86 -22.98
N LEU A 10 41.85 -8.01 -23.49
CA LEU A 10 41.16 -6.95 -22.77
C LEU A 10 40.03 -7.59 -21.95
N PHE A 11 40.24 -7.82 -20.65
CA PHE A 11 39.17 -8.22 -19.70
C PHE A 11 38.29 -7.01 -19.43
N ILE A 12 37.15 -6.92 -20.10
CA ILE A 12 36.07 -5.98 -19.73
C ILE A 12 35.38 -6.53 -18.48
N LEU A 13 35.78 -6.05 -17.33
CA LEU A 13 35.07 -6.23 -16.09
C LEU A 13 33.70 -5.50 -16.19
N PHE A 14 32.66 -6.25 -16.53
CA PHE A 14 31.29 -5.81 -16.34
C PHE A 14 31.06 -5.75 -14.81
N ALA A 15 31.36 -4.60 -14.22
CA ALA A 15 30.89 -4.28 -12.88
C ALA A 15 29.36 -4.21 -12.96
N SER A 16 28.67 -5.31 -12.64
CA SER A 16 27.24 -5.30 -12.36
C SER A 16 27.04 -4.43 -11.13
N PHE A 17 26.83 -3.13 -11.34
CA PHE A 17 26.31 -2.27 -10.30
C PHE A 17 24.98 -2.86 -9.85
N LEU A 18 25.01 -3.55 -8.72
CA LEU A 18 23.81 -3.96 -8.00
C LEU A 18 23.14 -2.67 -7.50
N PHE A 19 22.47 -1.97 -8.41
CA PHE A 19 21.66 -0.82 -8.04
C PHE A 19 20.57 -1.31 -7.11
N SER A 20 20.78 -1.04 -5.85
CA SER A 20 19.75 -1.23 -4.84
C SER A 20 18.62 -0.26 -5.14
N GLN A 21 17.45 -0.80 -5.52
CA GLN A 21 16.27 0.02 -5.76
C GLN A 21 15.60 0.35 -4.43
N THR A 22 15.27 1.61 -4.25
CA THR A 22 14.32 2.06 -3.24
C THR A 22 12.97 2.36 -3.89
N ILE A 23 11.91 2.11 -3.13
CA ILE A 23 10.54 2.48 -3.48
C ILE A 23 9.95 3.30 -2.34
N ASP A 24 9.12 4.28 -2.67
CA ASP A 24 8.29 5.00 -1.72
C ASP A 24 6.86 4.44 -1.81
N VAL A 25 6.31 4.02 -0.67
CA VAL A 25 4.99 3.37 -0.60
C VAL A 25 4.13 4.12 0.40
N MET A 26 2.91 4.47 -0.01
CA MET A 26 1.91 5.15 0.81
C MET A 26 0.72 4.22 1.05
N SER A 27 0.13 4.26 2.26
CA SER A 27 -1.22 3.77 2.55
C SER A 27 -2.09 4.95 2.95
N PHE A 28 -3.27 5.07 2.36
CA PHE A 28 -4.15 6.18 2.62
C PHE A 28 -5.63 5.79 2.49
N ASN A 29 -6.31 5.68 3.62
CA ASN A 29 -7.77 5.66 3.64
C ASN A 29 -8.26 7.09 3.35
N ILE A 30 -8.91 7.29 2.19
CA ILE A 30 -9.32 8.62 1.73
C ILE A 30 -10.76 8.99 2.13
N ARG A 31 -11.40 8.20 2.94
CA ARG A 31 -12.81 8.33 3.33
C ARG A 31 -13.75 8.38 2.12
N LEU A 32 -14.74 7.50 2.09
CA LEU A 32 -15.69 7.40 0.97
C LEU A 32 -16.48 8.70 0.76
N ALA A 33 -16.86 8.97 -0.51
CA ALA A 33 -17.53 10.20 -0.91
C ALA A 33 -19.03 10.19 -0.66
N SER A 34 -19.65 9.02 -0.49
CA SER A 34 -21.10 8.87 -0.40
C SER A 34 -21.68 9.14 0.99
N VAL A 35 -20.82 9.40 2.00
CA VAL A 35 -21.25 9.80 3.35
C VAL A 35 -21.31 11.32 3.42
N ASP A 36 -22.38 11.83 4.03
CA ASP A 36 -22.47 13.25 4.36
C ASP A 36 -21.67 13.55 5.64
N ASP A 37 -20.41 13.87 5.45
CA ASP A 37 -19.50 14.28 6.53
C ASP A 37 -19.50 15.82 6.74
N GLY A 38 -20.56 16.52 6.28
CA GLY A 38 -20.71 17.97 6.45
C GLY A 38 -19.52 18.75 5.87
N GLU A 39 -18.82 19.50 6.72
CA GLU A 39 -17.64 20.28 6.33
C GLU A 39 -16.45 19.43 5.85
N ASN A 40 -16.48 18.14 6.09
CA ASN A 40 -15.46 17.19 5.65
C ASN A 40 -15.91 16.35 4.45
N HIS A 41 -17.04 16.71 3.82
CA HIS A 41 -17.54 16.03 2.62
C HIS A 41 -16.47 16.04 1.51
N TRP A 42 -16.42 14.95 0.73
CA TRP A 42 -15.42 14.76 -0.33
C TRP A 42 -15.22 15.96 -1.25
N ASN A 43 -16.31 16.61 -1.69
CA ASN A 43 -16.23 17.74 -2.61
C ASN A 43 -15.45 18.94 -2.05
N ILE A 44 -15.33 19.05 -0.72
CA ILE A 44 -14.61 20.12 -0.04
C ILE A 44 -13.12 19.78 0.09
N ARG A 45 -12.78 18.51 0.33
CA ARG A 45 -11.41 18.08 0.65
C ARG A 45 -10.68 17.39 -0.53
N LYS A 46 -11.35 17.09 -1.64
CA LYS A 46 -10.79 16.34 -2.78
C LYS A 46 -9.49 16.92 -3.34
N ASP A 47 -9.40 18.26 -3.43
CA ASP A 47 -8.18 18.93 -3.90
C ASP A 47 -7.01 18.71 -2.94
N LYS A 48 -7.27 18.67 -1.63
CA LYS A 48 -6.25 18.45 -0.61
C LYS A 48 -5.75 17.00 -0.61
N VAL A 49 -6.62 16.03 -0.84
CA VAL A 49 -6.24 14.62 -1.06
C VAL A 49 -5.38 14.50 -2.31
N LYS A 50 -5.80 15.11 -3.41
CA LYS A 50 -5.05 15.14 -4.68
C LYS A 50 -3.68 15.80 -4.50
N ASP A 51 -3.62 16.99 -3.88
CA ASP A 51 -2.38 17.73 -3.67
C ASP A 51 -1.40 16.94 -2.81
N LEU A 52 -1.88 16.26 -1.76
CA LEU A 52 -1.06 15.42 -0.90
C LEU A 52 -0.47 14.24 -1.69
N ILE A 53 -1.28 13.49 -2.44
CA ILE A 53 -0.79 12.37 -3.28
C ILE A 53 0.23 12.89 -4.30
N SER A 54 -0.04 14.03 -4.93
CA SER A 54 0.86 14.65 -5.91
C SER A 54 2.18 15.10 -5.32
N TYR A 55 2.15 15.68 -4.10
CA TYR A 55 3.34 16.20 -3.44
C TYR A 55 4.31 15.10 -3.00
N TYR A 56 3.77 14.00 -2.44
CA TYR A 56 4.60 12.90 -1.95
C TYR A 56 5.12 11.99 -3.06
N GLU A 57 4.52 11.97 -4.24
CA GLU A 57 4.95 11.22 -5.43
C GLU A 57 5.37 9.77 -5.14
N ALA A 58 4.63 9.10 -4.22
CA ALA A 58 4.96 7.73 -3.86
C ALA A 58 4.88 6.79 -5.08
N ASP A 59 5.82 5.87 -5.19
CA ASP A 59 5.85 4.89 -6.30
C ASP A 59 4.57 4.05 -6.35
N PHE A 60 4.04 3.72 -5.16
CA PHE A 60 2.78 2.99 -4.97
C PHE A 60 1.94 3.64 -3.88
N VAL A 61 0.64 3.82 -4.14
CA VAL A 61 -0.33 4.32 -3.16
C VAL A 61 -1.47 3.32 -3.04
N GLY A 62 -1.57 2.67 -1.88
CA GLY A 62 -2.74 1.87 -1.51
C GLY A 62 -3.83 2.80 -0.98
N LEU A 63 -4.95 2.89 -1.68
CA LEU A 63 -6.12 3.66 -1.25
C LEU A 63 -7.18 2.74 -0.67
N GLN A 64 -7.83 3.15 0.42
CA GLN A 64 -8.96 2.47 1.02
C GLN A 64 -10.17 3.41 1.00
N GLU A 65 -11.36 2.85 1.06
CA GLU A 65 -12.67 3.52 0.92
C GLU A 65 -12.87 4.29 -0.40
N ALA A 66 -11.95 4.16 -1.33
CA ALA A 66 -12.02 4.88 -2.59
C ALA A 66 -13.21 4.42 -3.42
N GLN A 67 -14.07 5.35 -3.84
CA GLN A 67 -15.17 5.12 -4.76
C GLN A 67 -14.79 5.54 -6.18
N LYS A 68 -15.45 5.00 -7.20
CA LYS A 68 -15.10 5.25 -8.60
C LYS A 68 -14.99 6.75 -8.96
N PRO A 69 -15.92 7.63 -8.53
CA PRO A 69 -15.80 9.07 -8.80
C PRO A 69 -14.57 9.72 -8.15
N GLN A 70 -14.14 9.23 -6.96
CA GLN A 70 -12.94 9.72 -6.31
C GLN A 70 -11.68 9.28 -7.08
N ILE A 71 -11.65 8.00 -7.49
CA ILE A 71 -10.56 7.44 -8.29
C ILE A 71 -10.40 8.22 -9.62
N ASP A 72 -11.51 8.45 -10.33
CA ASP A 72 -11.49 9.19 -11.59
C ASP A 72 -10.98 10.62 -11.40
N TYR A 73 -11.50 11.33 -10.40
CA TYR A 73 -11.02 12.67 -10.07
C TYR A 73 -9.52 12.72 -9.79
N LEU A 74 -9.00 11.76 -9.00
CA LEU A 74 -7.58 11.69 -8.66
C LEU A 74 -6.70 11.39 -9.89
N LEU A 75 -7.14 10.51 -10.78
CA LEU A 75 -6.41 10.16 -12.01
C LEU A 75 -6.44 11.27 -13.06
N ASP A 76 -7.57 11.92 -13.26
CA ASP A 76 -7.73 13.03 -14.20
C ASP A 76 -6.84 14.22 -13.83
N ASN A 77 -6.62 14.43 -12.53
CA ASN A 77 -5.80 15.50 -12.00
C ASN A 77 -4.36 15.07 -11.64
N ASN A 78 -4.00 13.79 -11.85
CA ASN A 78 -2.64 13.27 -11.64
C ASN A 78 -2.34 12.16 -12.64
N SER A 79 -2.12 12.54 -13.89
CA SER A 79 -1.92 11.64 -15.04
C SER A 79 -0.66 10.76 -14.95
N ALA A 80 0.24 11.01 -13.98
CA ALA A 80 1.42 10.18 -13.76
C ALA A 80 1.07 8.78 -13.23
N TYR A 81 -0.08 8.65 -12.54
CA TYR A 81 -0.50 7.39 -11.96
C TYR A 81 -1.33 6.54 -12.92
N GLY A 82 -1.14 5.23 -12.80
CA GLY A 82 -2.07 4.19 -13.23
C GLY A 82 -2.83 3.65 -12.02
N PHE A 83 -3.90 2.92 -12.28
CA PHE A 83 -4.81 2.38 -11.27
C PHE A 83 -5.06 0.89 -11.50
N LEU A 84 -5.14 0.14 -10.39
CA LEU A 84 -5.50 -1.28 -10.36
C LEU A 84 -6.50 -1.53 -9.23
N GLY A 85 -7.47 -2.39 -9.50
CA GLY A 85 -8.45 -2.82 -8.51
C GLY A 85 -9.83 -3.07 -9.11
N ARG A 86 -10.65 -3.77 -8.33
CA ARG A 86 -12.07 -3.99 -8.59
C ARG A 86 -12.87 -3.50 -7.37
N PRO A 87 -14.13 -3.11 -7.55
CA PRO A 87 -14.99 -2.76 -6.43
C PRO A 87 -15.31 -4.02 -5.59
N ARG A 88 -15.57 -3.83 -4.29
CA ARG A 88 -15.90 -4.94 -3.39
C ARG A 88 -17.28 -5.57 -3.64
N THR A 89 -18.19 -4.82 -4.29
CA THR A 89 -19.52 -5.26 -4.74
C THR A 89 -19.82 -4.67 -6.11
N ASP A 90 -20.93 -5.07 -6.73
CA ASP A 90 -21.38 -4.52 -8.01
C ASP A 90 -22.26 -3.26 -7.86
N GLU A 91 -22.38 -2.72 -6.66
CA GLU A 91 -23.12 -1.49 -6.38
C GLU A 91 -22.42 -0.26 -6.97
N ALA A 92 -23.19 0.74 -7.39
CA ALA A 92 -22.66 1.95 -8.03
C ALA A 92 -21.65 2.72 -7.12
N ASN A 93 -21.86 2.69 -5.80
CA ASN A 93 -21.03 3.37 -4.81
C ASN A 93 -20.06 2.41 -4.11
N ALA A 94 -19.79 1.25 -4.70
CA ALA A 94 -18.91 0.28 -4.10
C ALA A 94 -17.50 0.84 -3.89
N GLU A 95 -16.93 0.50 -2.75
CA GLU A 95 -15.58 0.88 -2.39
C GLU A 95 -14.53 -0.04 -3.02
N PHE A 96 -13.36 0.53 -3.25
CA PHE A 96 -12.16 -0.15 -3.71
C PHE A 96 -11.10 -0.16 -2.60
N SER A 97 -10.30 -1.20 -2.59
CA SER A 97 -8.98 -1.20 -1.97
C SER A 97 -7.96 -1.22 -3.12
N CYS A 98 -7.79 -0.08 -3.78
CA CYS A 98 -7.06 0.00 -5.03
C CYS A 98 -5.59 0.36 -4.85
N ILE A 99 -4.79 0.16 -5.91
CA ILE A 99 -3.38 0.52 -5.96
C ILE A 99 -3.16 1.53 -7.08
N PHE A 100 -2.69 2.73 -6.72
CA PHE A 100 -2.12 3.67 -7.69
C PHE A 100 -0.62 3.39 -7.81
N TYR A 101 -0.06 3.52 -9.03
CA TYR A 101 1.35 3.30 -9.30
C TYR A 101 1.87 4.26 -10.36
N LEU A 102 3.12 4.68 -10.29
CA LEU A 102 3.74 5.57 -11.28
C LEU A 102 3.98 4.82 -12.60
N LYS A 103 3.18 5.14 -13.64
CA LYS A 103 3.20 4.49 -14.96
C LYS A 103 4.55 4.62 -15.69
N ASN A 104 5.26 5.72 -15.46
CA ASN A 104 6.55 5.98 -16.07
C ASN A 104 7.70 5.19 -15.42
N LYS A 105 7.48 4.62 -14.21
CA LYS A 105 8.47 3.83 -13.48
C LYS A 105 8.19 2.34 -13.51
N TYR A 106 6.91 1.94 -13.60
CA TYR A 106 6.52 0.55 -13.40
C TYR A 106 5.62 0.00 -14.49
N LYS A 107 5.90 -1.26 -14.87
CA LYS A 107 5.06 -2.10 -15.71
C LYS A 107 4.35 -3.13 -14.84
N VAL A 108 3.06 -3.31 -15.05
CA VAL A 108 2.26 -4.37 -14.42
C VAL A 108 2.47 -5.67 -15.17
N LEU A 109 2.90 -6.71 -14.48
CA LEU A 109 3.11 -8.05 -15.05
C LEU A 109 1.95 -9.00 -14.74
N GLU A 110 1.34 -8.83 -13.58
CA GLU A 110 0.24 -9.66 -13.10
C GLU A 110 -0.59 -8.85 -12.11
N GLN A 111 -1.90 -9.02 -12.10
CA GLN A 111 -2.79 -8.38 -11.15
C GLN A 111 -4.05 -9.22 -10.90
N ASN A 112 -4.62 -9.08 -9.71
CA ASN A 112 -5.96 -9.55 -9.40
C ASN A 112 -6.52 -8.83 -8.17
N THR A 113 -7.84 -8.98 -7.96
CA THR A 113 -8.53 -8.62 -6.72
C THR A 113 -9.32 -9.83 -6.26
N PHE A 114 -9.21 -10.20 -4.99
CA PHE A 114 -9.94 -11.32 -4.38
C PHE A 114 -10.61 -10.88 -3.08
N TRP A 115 -11.61 -11.64 -2.65
CA TRP A 115 -12.38 -11.33 -1.45
C TRP A 115 -11.80 -12.00 -0.21
N LEU A 116 -11.84 -11.29 0.91
CA LEU A 116 -11.50 -11.81 2.23
C LEU A 116 -12.72 -12.56 2.78
N SER A 117 -12.96 -13.74 2.23
CA SER A 117 -14.10 -14.59 2.51
C SER A 117 -13.73 -16.06 2.33
N GLU A 118 -14.63 -16.97 2.71
CA GLU A 118 -14.48 -18.42 2.48
C GLU A 118 -14.42 -18.78 0.98
N ASN A 119 -14.95 -17.89 0.12
CA ASN A 119 -14.83 -18.01 -1.34
C ASN A 119 -14.15 -16.75 -1.92
N PRO A 120 -12.81 -16.72 -1.98
CA PRO A 120 -12.07 -15.53 -2.43
C PRO A 120 -12.30 -15.11 -3.88
N GLU A 121 -12.83 -15.99 -4.72
CA GLU A 121 -13.06 -15.71 -6.15
C GLU A 121 -14.43 -15.04 -6.41
N LYS A 122 -15.30 -14.99 -5.38
CA LYS A 122 -16.67 -14.48 -5.51
C LYS A 122 -16.93 -13.35 -4.54
N SER A 123 -17.60 -12.28 -5.03
CA SER A 123 -18.06 -11.19 -4.18
C SER A 123 -18.98 -11.71 -3.07
N GLY A 124 -18.68 -11.32 -1.85
CA GLY A 124 -19.46 -11.72 -0.68
C GLY A 124 -18.70 -11.45 0.61
N LYS A 125 -19.42 -11.59 1.71
CA LYS A 125 -18.87 -11.55 3.07
C LYS A 125 -18.96 -12.93 3.71
N SER A 126 -18.07 -13.20 4.66
CA SER A 126 -18.06 -14.43 5.45
C SER A 126 -17.88 -14.12 6.93
N TRP A 127 -18.12 -15.12 7.76
CA TRP A 127 -18.02 -15.03 9.21
C TRP A 127 -18.91 -13.91 9.76
N ASP A 128 -18.39 -13.09 10.65
CA ASP A 128 -19.05 -11.95 11.28
C ASP A 128 -18.80 -10.61 10.57
N ALA A 129 -18.31 -10.61 9.32
CA ALA A 129 -18.04 -9.40 8.58
C ALA A 129 -19.30 -8.55 8.34
N ALA A 130 -19.22 -7.25 8.62
CA ALA A 130 -20.27 -6.29 8.29
C ALA A 130 -20.38 -6.07 6.78
N TYR A 131 -19.26 -6.00 6.09
CA TYR A 131 -19.19 -5.76 4.64
C TYR A 131 -18.23 -6.74 3.94
N PRO A 132 -18.42 -6.99 2.63
CA PRO A 132 -17.41 -7.65 1.81
C PRO A 132 -16.09 -6.85 1.86
N ARG A 133 -14.97 -7.55 2.07
CA ARG A 133 -13.63 -6.95 2.08
C ARG A 133 -12.77 -7.61 1.03
N ILE A 134 -11.84 -6.86 0.48
CA ILE A 134 -11.04 -7.26 -0.67
C ILE A 134 -9.55 -6.98 -0.47
N VAL A 135 -8.75 -7.72 -1.23
CA VAL A 135 -7.34 -7.43 -1.44
C VAL A 135 -7.09 -7.25 -2.93
N THR A 136 -6.57 -6.11 -3.31
CA THR A 136 -5.98 -5.92 -4.65
C THR A 136 -4.50 -6.18 -4.58
N TYR A 137 -3.95 -6.95 -5.54
CA TYR A 137 -2.52 -7.19 -5.61
C TYR A 137 -2.02 -7.15 -7.05
N ALA A 138 -0.75 -6.78 -7.19
CA ALA A 138 -0.08 -6.84 -8.48
C ALA A 138 1.42 -7.11 -8.35
N LEU A 139 1.98 -7.74 -9.40
CA LEU A 139 3.41 -7.84 -9.62
C LEU A 139 3.84 -6.69 -10.53
N PHE A 140 4.69 -5.83 -10.02
CA PHE A 140 5.28 -4.74 -10.76
C PHE A 140 6.73 -5.03 -11.14
N GLU A 141 7.14 -4.57 -12.31
CA GLU A 141 8.53 -4.54 -12.76
C GLU A 141 8.94 -3.09 -12.99
N ASN A 142 10.02 -2.66 -12.35
CA ASN A 142 10.59 -1.36 -12.64
C ASN A 142 11.15 -1.35 -14.08
N ILE A 143 10.72 -0.37 -14.87
CA ILE A 143 11.05 -0.29 -16.31
C ILE A 143 12.55 -0.20 -16.55
N LYS A 144 13.30 0.53 -15.68
CA LYS A 144 14.74 0.77 -15.80
C LYS A 144 15.57 -0.36 -15.21
N THR A 145 15.28 -0.73 -13.94
CA THR A 145 16.12 -1.68 -13.19
C THR A 145 15.74 -3.14 -13.39
N LYS A 146 14.55 -3.42 -13.96
CA LYS A 146 13.93 -4.75 -14.11
C LYS A 146 13.66 -5.49 -12.81
N LYS A 147 13.88 -4.84 -11.67
CA LYS A 147 13.52 -5.38 -10.37
C LYS A 147 12.01 -5.47 -10.23
N LYS A 148 11.58 -6.51 -9.53
CA LYS A 148 10.16 -6.82 -9.35
C LYS A 148 9.76 -6.71 -7.88
N VAL A 149 8.50 -6.38 -7.64
CA VAL A 149 7.90 -6.32 -6.31
C VAL A 149 6.41 -6.68 -6.41
N TRP A 150 5.95 -7.49 -5.46
CA TRP A 150 4.52 -7.67 -5.22
C TRP A 150 4.03 -6.54 -4.32
N VAL A 151 2.97 -5.86 -4.71
CA VAL A 151 2.28 -4.87 -3.89
C VAL A 151 0.85 -5.35 -3.68
N LEU A 152 0.42 -5.35 -2.41
CA LEU A 152 -0.93 -5.71 -2.00
C LEU A 152 -1.55 -4.52 -1.24
N ASN A 153 -2.85 -4.31 -1.39
CA ASN A 153 -3.61 -3.31 -0.62
C ASN A 153 -4.95 -3.88 -0.15
N THR A 154 -5.34 -3.56 1.08
CA THR A 154 -6.54 -4.10 1.72
C THR A 154 -7.23 -3.10 2.62
N HIS A 155 -8.48 -3.41 3.01
CA HIS A 155 -9.20 -2.73 4.07
C HIS A 155 -10.00 -3.81 4.84
N PHE A 156 -9.63 -4.04 6.11
CA PHE A 156 -10.25 -5.06 6.96
C PHE A 156 -11.65 -4.63 7.43
N ASP A 157 -12.43 -5.60 7.87
CA ASP A 157 -13.75 -5.30 8.44
C ASP A 157 -13.63 -4.58 9.78
N HIS A 158 -14.46 -3.56 9.99
CA HIS A 158 -14.41 -2.72 11.19
C HIS A 158 -15.24 -3.28 12.36
N VAL A 159 -16.07 -4.31 12.13
CA VAL A 159 -16.93 -4.93 13.15
C VAL A 159 -16.46 -6.35 13.47
N GLY A 160 -16.35 -7.21 12.46
CA GLY A 160 -16.14 -8.63 12.60
C GLY A 160 -14.74 -9.00 13.10
N VAL A 161 -14.62 -9.50 14.33
CA VAL A 161 -13.35 -9.97 14.92
C VAL A 161 -12.84 -11.23 14.20
N ILE A 162 -13.76 -12.20 13.98
CA ILE A 162 -13.42 -13.45 13.26
C ILE A 162 -13.03 -13.12 11.83
N ALA A 163 -13.75 -12.20 11.18
CA ALA A 163 -13.44 -11.76 9.83
C ALA A 163 -12.03 -11.13 9.73
N ARG A 164 -11.61 -10.29 10.69
CA ARG A 164 -10.25 -9.73 10.74
C ARG A 164 -9.19 -10.80 10.93
N GLN A 165 -9.42 -11.74 11.85
CA GLN A 165 -8.51 -12.87 12.08
C GLN A 165 -8.33 -13.69 10.80
N LYS A 166 -9.43 -14.10 10.16
CA LYS A 166 -9.41 -14.89 8.92
C LYS A 166 -8.80 -14.10 7.75
N SER A 167 -9.02 -12.80 7.70
CA SER A 167 -8.41 -11.92 6.70
C SER A 167 -6.88 -11.93 6.78
N ALA A 168 -6.32 -11.85 8.01
CA ALA A 168 -4.87 -11.94 8.21
C ALA A 168 -4.30 -13.29 7.75
N GLU A 169 -4.99 -14.40 8.08
CA GLU A 169 -4.61 -15.76 7.66
C GLU A 169 -4.61 -15.89 6.11
N ILE A 170 -5.68 -15.44 5.45
CA ILE A 170 -5.84 -15.51 3.98
C ILE A 170 -4.75 -14.68 3.28
N ILE A 171 -4.47 -13.47 3.77
CA ILE A 171 -3.43 -12.62 3.18
C ILE A 171 -2.06 -13.27 3.30
N LEU A 172 -1.72 -13.82 4.47
CA LEU A 172 -0.43 -14.50 4.66
C LEU A 172 -0.29 -15.73 3.76
N GLU A 173 -1.35 -16.52 3.58
CA GLU A 173 -1.32 -17.65 2.67
C GLU A 173 -1.19 -17.21 1.20
N LYS A 174 -1.89 -16.13 0.82
CA LYS A 174 -1.71 -15.52 -0.51
C LYS A 174 -0.28 -15.06 -0.72
N ILE A 175 0.32 -14.35 0.25
CA ILE A 175 1.72 -13.91 0.17
C ILE A 175 2.67 -15.09 0.00
N LYS A 176 2.49 -16.18 0.75
CA LYS A 176 3.29 -17.42 0.59
C LYS A 176 3.16 -17.98 -0.82
N THR A 177 1.95 -18.04 -1.35
CA THR A 177 1.67 -18.52 -2.72
C THR A 177 2.35 -17.65 -3.77
N LEU A 178 2.27 -16.32 -3.64
CA LEU A 178 2.91 -15.38 -4.55
C LEU A 178 4.45 -15.51 -4.50
N GLN A 179 5.02 -15.66 -3.31
CA GLN A 179 6.46 -15.85 -3.14
C GLN A 179 6.96 -17.21 -3.66
N LYS A 180 6.15 -18.28 -3.53
CA LYS A 180 6.46 -19.58 -4.19
C LYS A 180 6.49 -19.44 -5.71
N LYS A 181 5.55 -18.68 -6.29
CA LYS A 181 5.50 -18.41 -7.73
C LYS A 181 6.68 -17.55 -8.19
N ARG A 182 7.03 -16.52 -7.43
CA ARG A 182 8.17 -15.62 -7.67
C ARG A 182 8.71 -15.12 -6.35
N ASN A 183 9.91 -15.54 -5.98
CA ASN A 183 10.58 -15.10 -4.75
C ASN A 183 11.14 -13.67 -4.92
N VAL A 184 10.24 -12.70 -4.92
CA VAL A 184 10.55 -11.26 -4.99
C VAL A 184 9.98 -10.55 -3.77
N PRO A 185 10.47 -9.32 -3.45
CA PRO A 185 9.91 -8.52 -2.37
C PRO A 185 8.40 -8.39 -2.41
N VAL A 186 7.78 -8.36 -1.23
CA VAL A 186 6.35 -8.12 -1.04
C VAL A 186 6.18 -6.89 -0.17
N VAL A 187 5.22 -6.04 -0.53
CA VAL A 187 4.73 -4.93 0.30
C VAL A 187 3.21 -5.06 0.43
N LEU A 188 2.71 -4.90 1.64
CA LEU A 188 1.28 -4.91 1.96
C LEU A 188 0.94 -3.59 2.64
N THR A 189 -0.02 -2.86 2.08
CA THR A 189 -0.60 -1.65 2.65
C THR A 189 -2.05 -1.89 3.05
N GLY A 190 -2.57 -1.12 3.99
CA GLY A 190 -3.99 -1.20 4.31
C GLY A 190 -4.39 -0.44 5.56
N ASP A 191 -5.70 -0.25 5.65
CA ASP A 191 -6.43 -0.01 6.88
C ASP A 191 -6.87 -1.38 7.43
N PHE A 192 -6.32 -1.76 8.57
CA PHE A 192 -6.59 -3.07 9.18
C PHE A 192 -7.72 -3.02 10.21
N ASN A 193 -8.27 -1.82 10.48
CA ASN A 193 -9.28 -1.64 11.53
C ASN A 193 -8.92 -2.37 12.84
N SER A 194 -7.65 -2.39 13.16
CA SER A 194 -7.05 -3.17 14.26
C SER A 194 -5.78 -2.49 14.72
N VAL A 195 -5.52 -2.54 16.01
CA VAL A 195 -4.26 -2.06 16.60
C VAL A 195 -3.23 -3.20 16.69
N GLU A 196 -1.96 -2.84 16.85
CA GLU A 196 -0.84 -3.80 16.96
C GLU A 196 -1.05 -4.87 18.04
N SER A 197 -1.70 -4.50 19.16
CA SER A 197 -1.95 -5.40 20.29
C SER A 197 -3.06 -6.42 20.08
N ASP A 198 -3.85 -6.28 19.03
CA ASP A 198 -4.89 -7.24 18.71
C ASP A 198 -4.29 -8.59 18.32
N SER A 199 -4.78 -9.66 18.95
CA SER A 199 -4.18 -10.99 18.81
C SER A 199 -4.16 -11.51 17.36
N TRP A 200 -5.12 -11.12 16.54
CA TRP A 200 -5.19 -11.48 15.10
C TRP A 200 -4.20 -10.71 14.22
N MET A 201 -3.64 -9.61 14.71
CA MET A 201 -2.56 -8.90 14.02
C MET A 201 -1.19 -9.57 14.21
N LYS A 202 -1.01 -10.29 15.31
CA LYS A 202 0.26 -10.98 15.65
C LYS A 202 0.86 -11.79 14.49
N PRO A 203 0.11 -12.64 13.74
CA PRO A 203 0.67 -13.38 12.62
C PRO A 203 1.26 -12.47 11.52
N LEU A 204 0.69 -11.28 11.26
CA LEU A 204 1.25 -10.32 10.29
C LEU A 204 2.60 -9.80 10.78
N PHE A 205 2.72 -9.38 12.04
CA PHE A 205 3.97 -8.90 12.64
C PHE A 205 5.04 -9.99 12.75
N GLU A 206 4.64 -11.26 12.98
CA GLU A 206 5.57 -12.38 13.02
C GLU A 206 6.13 -12.78 11.66
N ASN A 207 5.34 -12.68 10.58
CA ASN A 207 5.74 -13.11 9.25
C ASN A 207 6.30 -11.98 8.37
N LEU A 208 5.91 -10.74 8.62
CA LEU A 208 6.33 -9.54 7.89
C LEU A 208 7.02 -8.56 8.83
N GLN A 209 7.75 -7.59 8.29
CA GLN A 209 8.24 -6.45 9.06
C GLN A 209 7.27 -5.27 8.88
N GLU A 210 6.77 -4.75 9.99
CA GLU A 210 5.99 -3.52 10.02
C GLU A 210 6.91 -2.32 9.82
N ALA A 211 6.48 -1.36 8.99
CA ALA A 211 7.39 -0.32 8.51
C ALA A 211 7.81 0.68 9.59
N ARG A 212 6.92 1.07 10.52
CA ARG A 212 7.24 2.03 11.57
C ARG A 212 8.26 1.46 12.55
N SER A 213 8.00 0.28 13.10
CA SER A 213 8.84 -0.36 14.12
C SER A 213 10.18 -0.86 13.58
N ASN A 214 10.27 -1.13 12.26
CA ASN A 214 11.49 -1.60 11.60
C ASN A 214 12.22 -0.52 10.78
N SER A 215 11.82 0.74 10.91
CA SER A 215 12.48 1.84 10.21
C SER A 215 13.88 2.09 10.74
N VAL A 216 14.87 2.16 9.83
CA VAL A 216 16.27 2.49 10.19
C VAL A 216 16.36 3.91 10.78
N THR A 217 15.71 4.86 10.14
CA THR A 217 15.61 6.22 10.69
C THR A 217 14.44 6.25 11.67
N LYS A 218 14.61 6.89 12.81
CA LYS A 218 13.52 7.09 13.79
C LYS A 218 12.26 7.59 13.06
N PRO A 219 11.11 6.93 13.26
CA PRO A 219 9.85 7.37 12.65
C PRO A 219 9.52 8.81 12.99
N TYR A 220 9.01 9.54 12.02
CA TYR A 220 8.65 10.94 12.19
C TYR A 220 7.14 11.12 12.27
N ALA A 221 6.70 12.09 13.07
CA ALA A 221 5.33 12.46 13.39
C ALA A 221 4.57 11.45 14.29
N GLU A 222 3.27 11.60 14.42
CA GLU A 222 2.40 10.86 15.33
C GLU A 222 2.39 9.35 15.03
N LYS A 223 2.15 8.51 16.05
CA LYS A 223 1.97 7.06 15.85
C LYS A 223 0.58 6.75 15.32
N ALA A 224 -0.43 7.42 15.85
CA ALA A 224 -1.81 7.20 15.47
C ALA A 224 -2.06 7.57 14.01
N THR A 225 -2.99 6.83 13.38
CA THR A 225 -3.36 7.05 11.97
C THR A 225 -4.83 7.45 11.81
N TRP A 226 -5.70 7.10 12.74
CA TRP A 226 -7.09 7.55 12.71
C TRP A 226 -7.27 8.84 13.51
N ASN A 227 -7.80 9.90 12.87
CA ASN A 227 -8.04 11.21 13.47
C ASN A 227 -9.54 11.58 13.55
N GLY A 228 -10.42 10.86 12.82
CA GLY A 228 -11.87 11.06 12.83
C GLY A 228 -12.31 12.48 12.46
N PHE A 229 -11.49 13.22 11.66
CA PHE A 229 -11.64 14.63 11.34
C PHE A 229 -11.56 15.59 12.56
N LYS A 230 -11.09 15.11 13.71
CA LYS A 230 -11.06 15.86 14.96
C LYS A 230 -9.74 16.60 15.11
N PHE A 231 -9.66 17.81 14.60
CA PHE A 231 -8.42 18.60 14.62
C PHE A 231 -7.93 18.95 16.04
N ASN A 232 -8.84 19.17 16.96
CA ASN A 232 -8.54 19.58 18.34
C ASN A 232 -8.39 18.41 19.33
N GLU A 233 -8.48 17.17 18.86
CA GLU A 233 -8.32 15.98 19.70
C GLU A 233 -7.02 15.25 19.34
N LYS A 234 -6.38 14.66 20.36
CA LYS A 234 -5.20 13.84 20.12
C LYS A 234 -5.64 12.48 19.56
N PRO A 235 -5.19 12.10 18.35
CA PRO A 235 -5.46 10.77 17.81
C PRO A 235 -4.77 9.71 18.66
N SER A 236 -5.41 8.54 18.84
CA SER A 236 -4.93 7.52 19.78
C SER A 236 -4.52 6.21 19.12
N GLU A 237 -5.08 5.88 17.97
CA GLU A 237 -4.96 4.55 17.38
C GLU A 237 -4.20 4.54 16.06
N GLN A 238 -3.25 3.60 15.95
CA GLN A 238 -2.64 3.24 14.68
C GLN A 238 -3.38 2.01 14.15
N ILE A 239 -4.15 2.18 13.09
CA ILE A 239 -4.93 1.12 12.44
C ILE A 239 -4.54 0.95 10.96
N ASP A 240 -3.77 1.87 10.42
CA ASP A 240 -3.17 1.77 9.09
C ASP A 240 -1.73 1.29 9.20
N PHE A 241 -1.34 0.34 8.36
CA PHE A 241 0.00 -0.24 8.38
C PHE A 241 0.56 -0.42 6.97
N ILE A 242 1.90 -0.37 6.91
CA ILE A 242 2.69 -0.84 5.77
C ILE A 242 3.56 -1.97 6.28
N PHE A 243 3.40 -3.15 5.70
CA PHE A 243 4.24 -4.32 5.94
C PHE A 243 5.11 -4.62 4.73
N SER A 244 6.27 -5.23 4.96
CA SER A 244 7.10 -5.74 3.88
C SER A 244 7.77 -7.07 4.25
N SER A 245 8.21 -7.83 3.27
CA SER A 245 8.86 -9.12 3.49
C SER A 245 10.22 -8.95 4.19
N LYS A 246 10.50 -9.74 5.26
CA LYS A 246 11.67 -9.57 6.14
C LYS A 246 13.01 -9.76 5.43
N ASN A 247 13.10 -10.76 4.53
CA ASN A 247 14.40 -11.21 4.02
C ASN A 247 14.95 -10.36 2.86
N ASN A 248 14.07 -9.82 2.02
CA ASN A 248 14.44 -9.17 0.76
C ASN A 248 14.02 -7.70 0.66
N THR A 249 13.67 -7.09 1.80
CA THR A 249 13.47 -5.64 1.93
C THR A 249 14.20 -5.08 3.16
N LYS A 250 14.33 -3.75 3.20
CA LYS A 250 14.78 -3.00 4.38
C LYS A 250 14.03 -1.68 4.41
N VAL A 251 13.30 -1.41 5.47
CA VAL A 251 12.63 -0.12 5.68
C VAL A 251 13.67 0.92 6.08
N LEU A 252 13.83 1.96 5.27
CA LEU A 252 14.81 3.01 5.52
C LEU A 252 14.22 4.16 6.34
N LYS A 253 12.98 4.57 5.99
CA LYS A 253 12.27 5.67 6.64
C LYS A 253 10.79 5.36 6.73
N TYR A 254 10.14 5.94 7.72
CA TYR A 254 8.69 5.93 7.90
C TYR A 254 8.21 7.28 8.42
N ARG A 255 7.04 7.71 7.95
CA ARG A 255 6.36 8.91 8.43
C ARG A 255 4.85 8.70 8.43
N THR A 256 4.19 9.17 9.48
CA THR A 256 2.76 9.50 9.45
C THR A 256 2.63 10.93 8.92
N ILE A 257 1.79 11.15 7.93
CA ILE A 257 1.58 12.45 7.29
C ILE A 257 0.42 13.15 8.02
N THR A 258 0.74 14.13 8.82
CA THR A 258 -0.22 14.90 9.63
C THR A 258 -0.48 16.28 9.04
N ASP A 259 -0.33 16.39 7.72
CA ASP A 259 -0.53 17.64 6.99
C ASP A 259 -2.01 18.06 7.08
N PHE A 260 -2.26 19.34 7.27
CA PHE A 260 -3.59 19.90 7.42
C PHE A 260 -3.73 21.22 6.64
N TYR A 261 -4.95 21.65 6.44
CA TYR A 261 -5.29 22.92 5.80
C TYR A 261 -6.48 23.57 6.52
N ASP A 262 -6.41 24.84 6.78
CA ASP A 262 -7.51 25.59 7.41
C ASP A 262 -8.11 24.88 8.65
N TYR A 263 -7.22 24.32 9.51
CA TYR A 263 -7.59 23.54 10.69
C TYR A 263 -8.44 22.30 10.40
N LYS A 264 -8.26 21.69 9.21
CA LYS A 264 -8.94 20.46 8.76
C LYS A 264 -7.95 19.48 8.18
N TYR A 265 -8.27 18.19 8.25
CA TYR A 265 -7.48 17.13 7.65
C TYR A 265 -8.03 16.73 6.27
N PRO A 266 -7.18 16.27 5.33
CA PRO A 266 -7.61 15.78 4.04
C PRO A 266 -8.50 14.53 4.12
N SER A 267 -8.37 13.72 5.18
CA SER A 267 -9.19 12.53 5.49
C SER A 267 -9.31 12.35 6.99
N ASP A 268 -10.23 11.52 7.44
CA ASP A 268 -10.34 11.05 8.82
C ASP A 268 -9.23 10.07 9.23
N HIS A 269 -8.37 9.69 8.26
CA HIS A 269 -7.11 8.98 8.49
C HIS A 269 -5.92 9.84 8.08
N PHE A 270 -4.81 9.68 8.78
CA PHE A 270 -3.52 10.18 8.35
C PHE A 270 -2.87 9.20 7.39
N PRO A 271 -2.45 9.64 6.20
CA PRO A 271 -1.64 8.78 5.33
C PRO A 271 -0.33 8.41 6.03
N ILE A 272 0.14 7.22 5.73
CA ILE A 272 1.48 6.77 6.14
C ILE A 272 2.34 6.50 4.91
N VAL A 273 3.61 6.84 5.00
CA VAL A 273 4.57 6.61 3.91
C VAL A 273 5.84 5.94 4.43
N ALA A 274 6.34 4.98 3.66
CA ALA A 274 7.58 4.29 3.94
C ALA A 274 8.51 4.27 2.72
N LYS A 275 9.80 4.55 2.94
CA LYS A 275 10.86 4.32 1.96
C LYS A 275 11.45 2.96 2.21
N ILE A 276 11.33 2.05 1.24
CA ILE A 276 11.73 0.65 1.33
C ILE A 276 12.81 0.36 0.28
N LYS A 277 13.92 -0.18 0.73
CA LYS A 277 14.99 -0.72 -0.11
C LYS A 277 14.65 -2.15 -0.48
N LEU A 278 14.63 -2.46 -1.79
CA LEU A 278 14.54 -3.82 -2.32
C LEU A 278 15.96 -4.39 -2.43
N LYS A 279 16.17 -5.55 -1.82
CA LYS A 279 17.47 -6.26 -1.83
C LYS A 279 17.62 -7.15 -3.06
#